data_82b992f5cb9e8976f30fcf3a91a761b6
#
_entry.id   82b992f5cb9e8976f30fcf3a91a761b6
#
_cell.length_a   1.000
_cell.length_b   1.000
_cell.length_c   1.000
_cell.angle_alpha   90.00
_cell.angle_beta   90.00
_cell.angle_gamma   90.00
#
_symmetry.space_group_name_H-M   'P 1'
#
loop_
_entity.id
_entity.type
_entity.pdbx_description
1 polymer ?
#
loop_
_entity_poly.entity_id
_entity_poly.type
_entity_poly.pdbx_seq_one_letter_code
_entity_poly.pdbx_strand_id
1 'polypeptide(L)'
;GRFDPFRGGILQNFQARYVLSAYPMNNAVWCRLLGIHPIVQAKIVMSCENVIIANLVIYQIGKRLFGKNRKKADLMVLFVCVLQLFCGTIYTAGTFFFTRSYEGKAILANIVFPVVLMCALWLYEEKEDRRVWAVLFITAVSALGFSGSAIILPAAVLAGMVPVMRMKRKLSGLPYCILCMVPSVLYAGVYFACKLGLLSLAAS
;
A
#
# COMPACT_ATOMS: atom_id res chain seq x y z
N GLY A 1 20.83 18.06 12.54
CA GLY A 1 20.89 17.49 13.89
C GLY A 1 20.82 15.98 13.85
N ARG A 2 21.76 15.33 14.49
CA ARG A 2 21.89 13.86 14.56
C ARG A 2 21.16 13.31 15.81
N PHE A 3 19.97 13.79 16.09
CA PHE A 3 19.21 13.36 17.27
C PHE A 3 18.20 12.30 16.87
N ASP A 4 18.18 11.17 17.58
CA ASP A 4 17.17 10.13 17.42
C ASP A 4 15.97 10.44 18.34
N PRO A 5 14.82 10.89 17.80
CA PRO A 5 13.67 11.24 18.61
C PRO A 5 12.98 10.02 19.25
N PHE A 6 13.29 8.79 18.82
CA PHE A 6 12.68 7.57 19.35
C PHE A 6 13.46 6.95 20.51
N ARG A 7 14.79 7.13 20.54
CA ARG A 7 15.67 6.54 21.55
C ARG A 7 16.29 7.57 22.50
N GLY A 8 16.17 8.84 22.19
CA GLY A 8 16.76 9.92 22.98
C GLY A 8 18.29 9.82 22.99
N GLY A 9 18.96 10.39 22.01
CA GLY A 9 20.41 10.36 21.92
C GLY A 9 20.93 10.72 20.52
N ILE A 10 22.24 10.56 20.34
CA ILE A 10 22.87 10.81 19.04
C ILE A 10 22.63 9.62 18.11
N LEU A 11 22.13 9.90 16.92
CA LEU A 11 21.87 8.90 15.89
C LEU A 11 23.22 8.34 15.39
N GLN A 12 23.57 7.13 15.84
CA GLN A 12 24.85 6.52 15.47
C GLN A 12 24.84 5.94 14.04
N ASN A 13 23.69 5.35 13.63
CA ASN A 13 23.53 4.80 12.29
C ASN A 13 22.09 5.02 11.78
N PHE A 14 21.97 5.45 10.53
CA PHE A 14 20.69 5.55 9.85
C PHE A 14 20.17 4.14 9.54
N GLN A 15 19.01 3.76 10.09
CA GLN A 15 18.47 2.43 9.80
C GLN A 15 17.98 2.39 8.35
N ALA A 16 18.47 1.44 7.56
CA ALA A 16 18.14 1.26 6.13
C ALA A 16 16.63 1.30 5.82
N ARG A 17 15.80 0.83 6.78
CA ARG A 17 14.33 0.85 6.63
C ARG A 17 13.72 2.25 6.55
N TYR A 18 14.40 3.30 7.02
CA TYR A 18 13.88 4.68 6.98
C TYR A 18 14.38 5.45 5.77
N VAL A 19 15.51 5.06 5.19
CA VAL A 19 16.12 5.76 4.06
C VAL A 19 15.22 5.74 2.83
N LEU A 20 14.53 4.62 2.60
CA LEU A 20 13.67 4.40 1.44
C LEU A 20 12.19 4.68 1.73
N SER A 21 11.82 5.08 2.95
CA SER A 21 10.45 5.41 3.30
C SER A 21 10.12 6.86 2.95
N ALA A 22 9.54 7.07 1.78
CA ALA A 22 9.15 8.40 1.30
C ALA A 22 7.92 8.98 2.02
N TYR A 23 7.08 8.14 2.65
CA TYR A 23 5.82 8.58 3.24
C TYR A 23 5.96 9.60 4.38
N PRO A 24 6.85 9.44 5.38
CA PRO A 24 7.08 10.47 6.40
C PRO A 24 7.63 11.77 5.82
N MET A 25 8.51 11.69 4.81
CA MET A 25 9.07 12.86 4.15
C MET A 25 8.00 13.63 3.38
N ASN A 26 7.13 12.94 2.65
CA ASN A 26 6.00 13.55 1.96
C ASN A 26 5.09 14.30 2.95
N ASN A 27 4.77 13.70 4.09
CA ASN A 27 3.98 14.35 5.14
C ASN A 27 4.69 15.60 5.69
N ALA A 28 6.00 15.56 5.89
CA ALA A 28 6.77 16.71 6.36
C ALA A 28 6.76 17.86 5.33
N VAL A 29 6.83 17.54 4.04
CA VAL A 29 6.71 18.54 2.96
C VAL A 29 5.34 19.21 3.00
N TRP A 30 4.26 18.44 3.09
CA TRP A 30 2.91 19.00 3.20
C TRP A 30 2.70 19.85 4.44
N CYS A 31 3.22 19.43 5.60
CA CYS A 31 3.19 20.24 6.83
C CYS A 31 3.86 21.60 6.61
N ARG A 32 5.00 21.60 5.93
CA ARG A 32 5.75 22.83 5.69
C ARG A 32 5.09 23.76 4.66
N LEU A 33 4.52 23.19 3.61
CA LEU A 33 3.83 23.95 2.55
C LEU A 33 2.52 24.56 3.03
N LEU A 34 1.75 23.83 3.83
CA LEU A 34 0.42 24.24 4.28
C LEU A 34 0.44 24.93 5.66
N GLY A 35 1.59 24.97 6.36
CA GLY A 35 1.68 25.50 7.72
C GLY A 35 0.92 24.69 8.76
N ILE A 36 0.64 23.40 8.47
CA ILE A 36 -0.16 22.54 9.34
C ILE A 36 0.76 21.81 10.32
N HIS A 37 0.30 21.70 11.57
CA HIS A 37 1.04 20.95 12.60
C HIS A 37 1.16 19.48 12.22
N PRO A 38 2.34 18.82 12.34
CA PRO A 38 2.57 17.44 11.92
C PRO A 38 1.58 16.41 12.50
N ILE A 39 1.13 16.59 13.75
CA ILE A 39 0.14 15.71 14.38
C ILE A 39 -1.23 15.82 13.68
N VAL A 40 -1.64 17.04 13.32
CA VAL A 40 -2.89 17.29 12.60
C VAL A 40 -2.81 16.68 11.20
N GLN A 41 -1.71 16.91 10.50
CA GLN A 41 -1.47 16.30 9.18
C GLN A 41 -1.55 14.77 9.25
N ALA A 42 -0.79 14.14 10.14
CA ALA A 42 -0.71 12.69 10.20
C ALA A 42 -2.01 12.05 10.72
N LYS A 43 -2.53 12.53 11.87
CA LYS A 43 -3.65 11.85 12.55
C LYS A 43 -5.04 12.25 12.07
N ILE A 44 -5.19 13.41 11.45
CA ILE A 44 -6.49 13.89 10.97
C ILE A 44 -6.53 13.83 9.46
N VAL A 45 -5.69 14.62 8.78
CA VAL A 45 -5.78 14.75 7.31
C VAL A 45 -5.51 13.42 6.63
N MET A 46 -4.35 12.81 6.89
CA MET A 46 -3.97 11.54 6.26
C MET A 46 -4.88 10.38 6.69
N SER A 47 -5.37 10.38 7.93
CA SER A 47 -6.30 9.36 8.39
C SER A 47 -7.64 9.44 7.65
N CYS A 48 -8.20 10.64 7.51
CA CYS A 48 -9.44 10.84 6.75
C CYS A 48 -9.26 10.46 5.27
N GLU A 49 -8.16 10.89 4.66
CA GLU A 49 -7.84 10.57 3.26
C GLU A 49 -7.74 9.06 3.05
N ASN A 50 -6.98 8.36 3.89
CA ASN A 50 -6.80 6.91 3.79
C ASN A 50 -8.10 6.13 3.97
N VAL A 51 -8.98 6.57 4.91
CA VAL A 51 -10.30 5.95 5.12
C VAL A 51 -11.17 6.13 3.88
N ILE A 52 -11.20 7.32 3.29
CA ILE A 52 -11.97 7.59 2.07
C ILE A 52 -11.46 6.73 0.92
N ILE A 53 -10.15 6.72 0.68
CA ILE A 53 -9.54 5.94 -0.41
C ILE A 53 -9.80 4.44 -0.23
N ALA A 54 -9.64 3.89 0.97
CA ALA A 54 -9.90 2.48 1.24
C ALA A 54 -11.35 2.10 0.92
N ASN A 55 -12.32 2.91 1.36
CA ASN A 55 -13.74 2.67 1.08
C ASN A 55 -14.05 2.81 -0.43
N LEU A 56 -13.43 3.75 -1.13
CA LEU A 56 -13.55 3.85 -2.59
C LEU A 56 -13.01 2.62 -3.30
N VAL A 57 -11.90 2.05 -2.84
CA VAL A 57 -11.34 0.80 -3.41
C VAL A 57 -12.31 -0.36 -3.16
N ILE A 58 -12.86 -0.50 -1.94
CA ILE A 58 -13.86 -1.52 -1.62
C ILE A 58 -15.10 -1.36 -2.51
N TYR A 59 -15.56 -0.12 -2.71
CA TYR A 59 -16.68 0.17 -3.62
C TYR A 59 -16.39 -0.27 -5.05
N GLN A 60 -15.19 -0.01 -5.57
CA GLN A 60 -14.79 -0.46 -6.90
C GLN A 60 -14.72 -1.99 -7.00
N ILE A 61 -14.25 -2.67 -5.96
CA ILE A 61 -14.30 -4.14 -5.86
C ILE A 61 -15.77 -4.61 -5.91
N GLY A 62 -16.65 -4.00 -5.12
CA GLY A 62 -18.07 -4.32 -5.11
C GLY A 62 -18.75 -4.13 -6.47
N LYS A 63 -18.43 -3.04 -7.17
CA LYS A 63 -18.93 -2.79 -8.53
C LYS A 63 -18.52 -3.90 -9.51
N ARG A 64 -17.30 -4.41 -9.38
CA ARG A 64 -16.81 -5.49 -10.23
C ARG A 64 -17.43 -6.83 -9.86
N LEU A 65 -17.58 -7.14 -8.57
CA LEU A 65 -18.20 -8.39 -8.11
C LEU A 65 -19.71 -8.49 -8.46
N PHE A 66 -20.42 -7.37 -8.37
CA PHE A 66 -21.88 -7.34 -8.57
C PHE A 66 -22.29 -6.73 -9.91
N GLY A 67 -21.34 -6.47 -10.80
CA GLY A 67 -21.59 -5.86 -12.10
C GLY A 67 -22.22 -4.47 -11.96
N LYS A 68 -23.25 -4.21 -12.76
CA LYS A 68 -23.91 -2.90 -12.80
C LYS A 68 -24.84 -2.61 -11.61
N ASN A 69 -25.00 -3.54 -10.65
CA ASN A 69 -25.90 -3.38 -9.52
C ASN A 69 -25.25 -2.53 -8.41
N ARG A 70 -25.44 -1.21 -8.50
CA ARG A 70 -24.88 -0.23 -7.55
C ARG A 70 -25.35 -0.50 -6.10
N LYS A 71 -26.63 -0.86 -5.90
CA LYS A 71 -27.18 -1.10 -4.55
C LYS A 71 -26.44 -2.22 -3.81
N LYS A 72 -26.03 -3.27 -4.53
CA LYS A 72 -25.24 -4.36 -3.92
C LYS A 72 -23.82 -3.91 -3.57
N ALA A 73 -23.19 -3.06 -4.41
CA ALA A 73 -21.88 -2.51 -4.12
C ALA A 73 -21.93 -1.58 -2.89
N ASP A 74 -22.96 -0.71 -2.80
CA ASP A 74 -23.17 0.18 -1.65
C ASP A 74 -23.39 -0.64 -0.37
N LEU A 75 -24.21 -1.68 -0.44
CA LEU A 75 -24.46 -2.59 0.70
C LEU A 75 -23.19 -3.32 1.14
N MET A 76 -22.33 -3.73 0.20
CA MET A 76 -21.04 -4.33 0.52
C MET A 76 -20.13 -3.37 1.28
N VAL A 77 -20.04 -2.10 0.86
CA VAL A 77 -19.27 -1.08 1.58
C VAL A 77 -19.80 -0.89 2.99
N LEU A 78 -21.12 -0.73 3.11
CA LEU A 78 -21.76 -0.59 4.43
C LEU A 78 -21.46 -1.79 5.33
N PHE A 79 -21.57 -3.01 4.80
CA PHE A 79 -21.30 -4.24 5.55
C PHE A 79 -19.83 -4.31 5.99
N VAL A 80 -18.89 -3.97 5.10
CA VAL A 80 -17.46 -3.92 5.45
C VAL A 80 -17.19 -2.86 6.51
N CYS A 81 -17.79 -1.67 6.42
CA CYS A 81 -17.66 -0.63 7.43
C CYS A 81 -18.18 -1.11 8.80
N VAL A 82 -19.35 -1.77 8.83
CA VAL A 82 -19.90 -2.35 10.05
C VAL A 82 -18.96 -3.40 10.65
N LEU A 83 -18.47 -4.34 9.82
CA LEU A 83 -17.51 -5.35 10.27
C LEU A 83 -16.24 -4.71 10.83
N GLN A 84 -15.71 -3.67 10.19
CA GLN A 84 -14.52 -2.95 10.66
C GLN A 84 -14.77 -2.28 12.02
N LEU A 85 -15.94 -1.70 12.25
CA LEU A 85 -16.30 -1.07 13.53
C LEU A 85 -16.40 -2.08 14.68
N PHE A 86 -16.89 -3.28 14.40
CA PHE A 86 -17.05 -4.33 15.42
C PHE A 86 -15.86 -5.27 15.55
N CYS A 87 -14.81 -5.12 14.73
CA CYS A 87 -13.56 -5.86 14.86
C CYS A 87 -12.77 -5.36 16.08
N GLY A 88 -13.12 -5.81 17.28
CA GLY A 88 -12.59 -5.31 18.55
C GLY A 88 -11.24 -5.88 18.98
N THR A 89 -10.51 -6.66 18.17
CA THR A 89 -9.21 -7.22 18.57
C THR A 89 -8.05 -6.41 18.01
N ILE A 90 -6.97 -6.27 18.80
CA ILE A 90 -5.78 -5.48 18.47
C ILE A 90 -5.10 -5.94 17.16
N TYR A 91 -5.31 -7.18 16.75
CA TYR A 91 -4.65 -7.79 15.59
C TYR A 91 -5.49 -7.80 14.31
N THR A 92 -6.70 -7.23 14.32
CA THR A 92 -7.53 -7.18 13.12
C THR A 92 -7.13 -6.02 12.21
N ALA A 93 -7.30 -6.21 10.90
CA ALA A 93 -7.07 -5.18 9.90
C ALA A 93 -7.96 -3.93 10.16
N GLY A 94 -9.18 -4.12 10.65
CA GLY A 94 -10.11 -3.04 11.00
C GLY A 94 -9.61 -2.19 12.15
N THR A 95 -9.23 -2.79 13.29
CA THR A 95 -8.68 -2.04 14.43
C THR A 95 -7.39 -1.30 14.03
N PHE A 96 -6.51 -1.96 13.27
CA PHE A 96 -5.30 -1.34 12.78
C PHE A 96 -5.59 -0.15 11.86
N PHE A 97 -6.64 -0.27 11.05
CA PHE A 97 -7.10 0.78 10.15
C PHE A 97 -7.66 2.00 10.91
N PHE A 98 -8.48 1.80 11.96
CA PHE A 98 -9.04 2.90 12.72
C PHE A 98 -8.04 3.58 13.66
N THR A 99 -7.19 2.81 14.33
CA THR A 99 -6.25 3.35 15.33
C THR A 99 -4.96 3.88 14.72
N ARG A 100 -4.56 3.35 13.56
CA ARG A 100 -3.27 3.61 12.91
C ARG A 100 -3.37 3.88 11.42
N SER A 101 -4.50 4.43 10.97
CA SER A 101 -4.78 4.75 9.56
C SER A 101 -3.70 5.63 8.90
N TYR A 102 -2.97 6.41 9.70
CA TYR A 102 -1.84 7.24 9.26
C TYR A 102 -0.52 6.46 9.10
N GLU A 103 -0.47 5.19 9.46
CA GLU A 103 0.74 4.38 9.31
C GLU A 103 0.81 3.72 7.93
N GLY A 104 2.00 3.69 7.31
CA GLY A 104 2.19 3.07 6.00
C GLY A 104 1.82 1.59 5.94
N LYS A 105 1.90 0.85 7.06
CA LYS A 105 1.43 -0.54 7.14
C LYS A 105 -0.08 -0.67 7.02
N ALA A 106 -0.83 0.26 7.61
CA ALA A 106 -2.28 0.29 7.50
C ALA A 106 -2.71 0.61 6.06
N ILE A 107 -2.03 1.53 5.39
CA ILE A 107 -2.23 1.85 3.97
C ILE A 107 -1.95 0.61 3.11
N LEU A 108 -0.86 -0.10 3.39
CA LEU A 108 -0.50 -1.32 2.65
C LEU A 108 -1.61 -2.37 2.77
N ALA A 109 -2.11 -2.62 3.99
CA ALA A 109 -3.12 -3.65 4.24
C ALA A 109 -4.51 -3.28 3.70
N ASN A 110 -4.94 -2.02 3.87
CA ASN A 110 -6.32 -1.61 3.60
C ASN A 110 -6.52 -0.91 2.25
N ILE A 111 -5.45 -0.50 1.58
CA ILE A 111 -5.52 0.14 0.26
C ILE A 111 -4.75 -0.70 -0.77
N VAL A 112 -3.45 -0.94 -0.56
CA VAL A 112 -2.59 -1.56 -1.57
C VAL A 112 -3.03 -2.99 -1.91
N PHE A 113 -3.21 -3.86 -0.92
CA PHE A 113 -3.68 -5.24 -1.16
C PHE A 113 -5.09 -5.29 -1.76
N PRO A 114 -6.09 -4.52 -1.29
CA PRO A 114 -7.37 -4.41 -1.97
C PRO A 114 -7.26 -3.90 -3.43
N VAL A 115 -6.35 -2.97 -3.74
CA VAL A 115 -6.12 -2.55 -5.13
C VAL A 115 -5.56 -3.69 -5.98
N VAL A 116 -4.66 -4.52 -5.46
CA VAL A 116 -4.20 -5.73 -6.17
C VAL A 116 -5.37 -6.67 -6.46
N LEU A 117 -6.26 -6.90 -5.49
CA LEU A 117 -7.48 -7.68 -5.69
C LEU A 117 -8.41 -7.05 -6.73
N MET A 118 -8.61 -5.73 -6.67
CA MET A 118 -9.39 -4.99 -7.65
C MET A 118 -8.82 -5.16 -9.07
N CYS A 119 -7.50 -5.08 -9.22
CA CYS A 119 -6.83 -5.31 -10.49
C CYS A 119 -7.00 -6.76 -10.99
N ALA A 120 -6.94 -7.74 -10.10
CA ALA A 120 -7.19 -9.14 -10.44
C ALA A 120 -8.63 -9.36 -10.95
N LEU A 121 -9.62 -8.78 -10.28
CA LEU A 121 -11.02 -8.81 -10.72
C LEU A 121 -11.19 -8.08 -12.05
N TRP A 122 -10.56 -6.94 -12.23
CA TRP A 122 -10.59 -6.19 -13.48
C TRP A 122 -10.02 -6.99 -14.64
N LEU A 123 -8.87 -7.64 -14.46
CA LEU A 123 -8.29 -8.54 -15.46
C LEU A 123 -9.19 -9.75 -15.76
N TYR A 124 -9.96 -10.21 -14.75
CA TYR A 124 -10.93 -11.29 -14.92
C TYR A 124 -12.12 -10.89 -15.80
N GLU A 125 -12.65 -9.67 -15.62
CA GLU A 125 -13.84 -9.19 -16.35
C GLU A 125 -13.52 -8.74 -17.78
N GLU A 126 -12.51 -7.90 -17.94
CA GLU A 126 -12.20 -7.23 -19.20
C GLU A 126 -11.08 -7.93 -19.97
N LYS A 127 -11.25 -8.00 -21.31
CA LYS A 127 -10.23 -8.53 -22.21
C LYS A 127 -9.16 -7.45 -22.43
N GLU A 128 -7.95 -7.65 -21.86
CA GLU A 128 -6.71 -6.92 -22.22
C GLU A 128 -6.71 -5.40 -22.03
N ASP A 129 -7.26 -4.90 -20.94
CA ASP A 129 -7.09 -3.48 -20.64
C ASP A 129 -5.68 -3.23 -20.06
N ARG A 130 -4.83 -2.55 -20.85
CA ARG A 130 -3.48 -2.15 -20.41
C ARG A 130 -3.49 -1.24 -19.17
N ARG A 131 -4.62 -0.59 -18.90
CA ARG A 131 -4.79 0.29 -17.71
C ARG A 131 -4.66 -0.49 -16.41
N VAL A 132 -5.06 -1.76 -16.37
CA VAL A 132 -4.89 -2.63 -15.19
C VAL A 132 -3.43 -2.71 -14.78
N TRP A 133 -2.55 -2.93 -15.76
CA TRP A 133 -1.11 -3.05 -15.52
C TRP A 133 -0.50 -1.72 -15.10
N ALA A 134 -0.94 -0.61 -15.68
CA ALA A 134 -0.50 0.72 -15.27
C ALA A 134 -0.89 1.02 -13.81
N VAL A 135 -2.15 0.75 -13.43
CA VAL A 135 -2.62 0.92 -12.04
C VAL A 135 -1.82 0.02 -11.10
N LEU A 136 -1.60 -1.25 -11.45
CA LEU A 136 -0.85 -2.19 -10.63
C LEU A 136 0.61 -1.75 -10.47
N PHE A 137 1.25 -1.27 -11.54
CA PHE A 137 2.63 -0.77 -11.50
C PHE A 137 2.76 0.48 -10.60
N ILE A 138 1.88 1.47 -10.78
CA ILE A 138 1.85 2.67 -9.93
C ILE A 138 1.63 2.29 -8.47
N THR A 139 0.71 1.36 -8.21
CA THR A 139 0.46 0.84 -6.85
C THR A 139 1.71 0.16 -6.27
N ALA A 140 2.43 -0.63 -7.06
CA ALA A 140 3.65 -1.31 -6.62
C ALA A 140 4.77 -0.32 -6.27
N VAL A 141 4.97 0.71 -7.10
CA VAL A 141 5.94 1.78 -6.82
C VAL A 141 5.56 2.56 -5.56
N SER A 142 4.28 2.98 -5.46
CA SER A 142 3.78 3.75 -4.31
C SER A 142 3.87 2.97 -2.99
N ALA A 143 3.63 1.66 -3.02
CA ALA A 143 3.69 0.80 -1.83
C ALA A 143 5.05 0.83 -1.15
N LEU A 144 6.13 0.95 -1.91
CA LEU A 144 7.50 1.06 -1.39
C LEU A 144 7.72 2.34 -0.59
N GLY A 145 7.07 3.43 -1.03
CA GLY A 145 7.09 4.70 -0.31
C GLY A 145 6.36 4.64 1.03
N PHE A 146 5.30 3.83 1.13
CA PHE A 146 4.50 3.73 2.35
C PHE A 146 5.16 2.89 3.43
N SER A 147 5.73 1.74 3.09
CA SER A 147 6.29 0.83 4.10
C SER A 147 7.32 -0.12 3.52
N GLY A 148 8.40 -0.38 4.28
CA GLY A 148 9.35 -1.45 3.96
C GLY A 148 8.72 -2.85 3.92
N SER A 149 7.54 -3.05 4.53
CA SER A 149 6.78 -4.30 4.42
C SER A 149 6.24 -4.56 3.00
N ALA A 150 6.32 -3.58 2.09
CA ALA A 150 5.97 -3.74 0.67
C ALA A 150 6.84 -4.77 -0.07
N ILE A 151 7.94 -5.23 0.52
CA ILE A 151 8.71 -6.39 0.05
C ILE A 151 7.83 -7.63 -0.19
N ILE A 152 6.72 -7.78 0.54
CA ILE A 152 5.79 -8.92 0.38
C ILE A 152 4.85 -8.77 -0.83
N LEU A 153 4.78 -7.58 -1.43
CA LEU A 153 3.87 -7.26 -2.52
C LEU A 153 4.03 -8.15 -3.76
N PRO A 154 5.25 -8.55 -4.19
CA PRO A 154 5.40 -9.48 -5.31
C PRO A 154 4.64 -10.79 -5.11
N ALA A 155 4.66 -11.34 -3.89
CA ALA A 155 3.91 -12.56 -3.57
C ALA A 155 2.40 -12.33 -3.71
N ALA A 156 1.88 -11.19 -3.23
CA ALA A 156 0.47 -10.83 -3.37
C ALA A 156 0.06 -10.61 -4.84
N VAL A 157 0.91 -9.98 -5.63
CA VAL A 157 0.69 -9.79 -7.08
C VAL A 157 0.66 -11.14 -7.79
N LEU A 158 1.61 -12.02 -7.50
CA LEU A 158 1.61 -13.38 -8.07
C LEU A 158 0.35 -14.15 -7.67
N ALA A 159 0.01 -14.16 -6.39
CA ALA A 159 -1.17 -14.87 -5.88
C ALA A 159 -2.48 -14.34 -6.47
N GLY A 160 -2.60 -13.03 -6.73
CA GLY A 160 -3.78 -12.43 -7.32
C GLY A 160 -3.85 -12.58 -8.84
N MET A 161 -2.76 -12.32 -9.55
CA MET A 161 -2.78 -12.18 -11.01
C MET A 161 -2.57 -13.51 -11.76
N VAL A 162 -1.69 -14.40 -11.25
CA VAL A 162 -1.35 -15.67 -11.94
C VAL A 162 -2.55 -16.60 -12.09
N PRO A 163 -3.39 -16.84 -11.04
CA PRO A 163 -4.58 -17.69 -11.19
C PRO A 163 -5.55 -17.13 -12.26
N VAL A 164 -5.76 -15.81 -12.26
CA VAL A 164 -6.65 -15.14 -13.22
C VAL A 164 -6.13 -15.28 -14.64
N MET A 165 -4.84 -15.05 -14.86
CA MET A 165 -4.21 -15.23 -16.17
C MET A 165 -4.31 -16.68 -16.65
N ARG A 166 -4.13 -17.66 -15.75
CA ARG A 166 -4.24 -19.09 -16.07
C ARG A 166 -5.68 -19.48 -16.43
N MET A 167 -6.66 -19.01 -15.66
CA MET A 167 -8.09 -19.27 -15.92
C MET A 167 -8.54 -18.71 -17.28
N LYS A 168 -8.07 -17.52 -17.64
CA LYS A 168 -8.38 -16.88 -18.91
C LYS A 168 -7.49 -17.31 -20.07
N ARG A 169 -6.55 -18.25 -19.84
CA ARG A 169 -5.52 -18.68 -20.81
C ARG A 169 -4.72 -17.53 -21.43
N LYS A 170 -4.49 -16.46 -20.67
CA LYS A 170 -3.83 -15.23 -21.10
C LYS A 170 -2.45 -15.07 -20.49
N LEU A 171 -1.52 -15.87 -20.96
CA LEU A 171 -0.12 -15.78 -20.55
C LEU A 171 0.61 -14.54 -21.13
N SER A 172 -0.01 -13.83 -22.06
CA SER A 172 0.50 -12.56 -22.61
C SER A 172 0.67 -11.45 -21.56
N GLY A 173 -0.03 -11.54 -20.43
CA GLY A 173 0.12 -10.63 -19.29
C GLY A 173 1.35 -10.89 -18.40
N LEU A 174 2.03 -12.03 -18.57
CA LEU A 174 3.14 -12.43 -17.69
C LEU A 174 4.30 -11.41 -17.67
N PRO A 175 4.75 -10.84 -18.81
CA PRO A 175 5.82 -9.83 -18.79
C PRO A 175 5.40 -8.56 -18.03
N TYR A 176 4.14 -8.14 -18.14
CA TYR A 176 3.64 -7.00 -17.37
C TYR A 176 3.56 -7.30 -15.87
N CYS A 177 3.18 -8.52 -15.48
CA CYS A 177 3.19 -8.96 -14.09
C CYS A 177 4.62 -8.92 -13.52
N ILE A 178 5.60 -9.41 -14.26
CA ILE A 178 7.02 -9.36 -13.87
C ILE A 178 7.47 -7.90 -13.74
N LEU A 179 7.12 -7.03 -14.69
CA LEU A 179 7.47 -5.61 -14.63
C LEU A 179 6.91 -4.93 -13.36
N CYS A 180 5.69 -5.27 -12.96
CA CYS A 180 5.09 -4.75 -11.72
C CYS A 180 5.81 -5.22 -10.45
N MET A 181 6.55 -6.33 -10.50
CA MET A 181 7.31 -6.85 -9.36
C MET A 181 8.71 -6.22 -9.26
N VAL A 182 9.27 -5.75 -10.37
CA VAL A 182 10.64 -5.20 -10.44
C VAL A 182 10.92 -4.16 -9.35
N PRO A 183 10.06 -3.15 -9.09
CA PRO A 183 10.32 -2.14 -8.06
C PRO A 183 10.54 -2.77 -6.68
N SER A 184 9.69 -3.73 -6.29
CA SER A 184 9.78 -4.38 -4.98
C SER A 184 11.00 -5.28 -4.85
N VAL A 185 11.40 -5.95 -5.94
CA VAL A 185 12.62 -6.78 -5.98
C VAL A 185 13.87 -5.92 -5.88
N LEU A 186 13.92 -4.80 -6.61
CA LEU A 186 15.03 -3.84 -6.51
C LEU A 186 15.12 -3.26 -5.09
N TYR A 187 14.00 -2.88 -4.51
CA TYR A 187 13.96 -2.40 -3.13
C TYR A 187 14.49 -3.45 -2.15
N ALA A 188 14.07 -4.70 -2.28
CA ALA A 188 14.55 -5.80 -1.47
C ALA A 188 16.07 -5.97 -1.61
N GLY A 189 16.59 -5.92 -2.84
CA GLY A 189 18.05 -5.99 -3.12
C GLY A 189 18.82 -4.88 -2.42
N VAL A 190 18.37 -3.63 -2.54
CA VAL A 190 18.98 -2.47 -1.86
C VAL A 190 18.91 -2.63 -0.34
N TYR A 191 17.74 -3.04 0.19
CA TYR A 191 17.57 -3.26 1.62
C TYR A 191 18.53 -4.32 2.17
N PHE A 192 18.67 -5.46 1.48
CA PHE A 192 19.60 -6.51 1.87
C PHE A 192 21.06 -6.08 1.74
N ALA A 193 21.42 -5.36 0.68
CA ALA A 193 22.78 -4.82 0.51
C ALA A 193 23.14 -3.85 1.65
N CYS A 194 22.23 -2.98 2.07
CA CYS A 194 22.43 -2.14 3.24
C CYS A 194 22.55 -2.93 4.55
N LYS A 195 21.73 -3.99 4.70
CA LYS A 195 21.76 -4.85 5.90
C LYS A 195 23.07 -5.65 6.03
N LEU A 196 23.62 -6.09 4.89
CA LEU A 196 24.90 -6.83 4.82
C LEU A 196 26.11 -5.90 4.93
N GLY A 197 25.93 -4.58 5.02
CA GLY A 197 27.01 -3.61 5.11
C GLY A 197 27.76 -3.37 3.79
N LEU A 198 27.23 -3.90 2.66
CA LEU A 198 27.78 -3.66 1.33
C LEU A 198 27.56 -2.21 0.87
N LEU A 199 26.49 -1.57 1.34
CA LEU A 199 26.19 -0.16 1.17
C LEU A 199 26.18 0.50 2.55
N SER A 200 27.28 1.19 2.90
CA SER A 200 27.31 2.01 4.10
C SER A 200 26.58 3.33 3.82
N LEU A 201 25.36 3.46 4.33
CA LEU A 201 24.68 4.76 4.40
C LEU A 201 25.28 5.51 5.60
N ALA A 202 26.50 6.02 5.43
CA ALA A 202 27.11 6.88 6.42
C ALA A 202 26.24 8.15 6.54
N ALA A 203 25.77 8.45 7.75
CA ALA A 203 25.23 9.75 8.07
C ALA A 203 26.40 10.75 8.09
N SER A 204 26.69 11.37 6.92
CA SER A 204 27.60 12.52 6.83
C SER A 204 27.03 13.74 7.52
#